data_c7f0be2f544ded52fd9d1ee3828f342d
#
_entry.id   c7f0be2f544ded52fd9d1ee3828f342d
#
_cell.length_a   1.000
_cell.length_b   1.000
_cell.length_c   1.000
_cell.angle_alpha   90.00
_cell.angle_beta   90.00
_cell.angle_gamma   90.00
#
_symmetry.space_group_name_H-M   'P 1'
#
loop_
_entity.id
_entity.type
_entity.pdbx_description
1 polymer ?
#
loop_
_entity_poly.entity_id
_entity_poly.type
_entity_poly.pdbx_seq_one_letter_code
_entity_poly.pdbx_strand_id
1 'polypeptide(L)'
;MKMKKFINAPETITDEELVGLGLAYPDILTVDGHLVISKDLADADRVTIVTYGGSGHEPAQAGFVGKGMLDVQAVGDIFAAPNGQLVFDAMKLADKGHGVLLLTLNYAGDQLAGKQAMKLARKAGLNVRQVVTGEEIQYDPNGEDNKRGLAGAVALYHIAAAAAREGKSLDEV
;
A
#
# COMPACT_ATOMS: atom_id res chain seq x y z
N MET A 1 24.92 -15.60 23.86
CA MET A 1 23.93 -14.86 24.67
C MET A 1 22.72 -14.61 23.78
N LYS A 2 21.50 -15.13 24.12
CA LYS A 2 20.30 -14.79 23.35
C LYS A 2 19.96 -13.32 23.63
N MET A 3 19.92 -12.49 22.60
CA MET A 3 19.53 -11.10 22.74
C MET A 3 18.02 -11.04 23.05
N LYS A 4 17.64 -10.31 24.09
CA LYS A 4 16.24 -10.06 24.43
C LYS A 4 15.63 -9.12 23.39
N LYS A 5 14.44 -9.45 22.89
CA LYS A 5 13.66 -8.64 21.95
C LYS A 5 12.29 -8.33 22.55
N PHE A 6 11.65 -7.27 22.07
CA PHE A 6 10.29 -6.90 22.47
C PHE A 6 9.26 -7.50 21.50
N ILE A 7 9.30 -8.81 21.36
CA ILE A 7 8.37 -9.61 20.55
C ILE A 7 7.88 -10.80 21.39
N ASN A 8 6.69 -11.29 21.11
CA ASN A 8 6.18 -12.52 21.75
C ASN A 8 6.72 -13.74 20.99
N ALA A 9 6.32 -13.91 19.72
CA ALA A 9 6.82 -14.97 18.87
C ALA A 9 7.15 -14.40 17.46
N PRO A 10 8.20 -14.90 16.79
CA PRO A 10 8.54 -14.43 15.45
C PRO A 10 7.41 -14.60 14.43
N GLU A 11 6.62 -15.65 14.58
CA GLU A 11 5.55 -16.05 13.66
C GLU A 11 4.32 -15.14 13.74
N THR A 12 4.16 -14.39 14.85
CA THR A 12 2.99 -13.53 15.09
C THR A 12 3.32 -12.03 15.05
N ILE A 13 4.56 -11.66 14.69
CA ILE A 13 4.99 -10.26 14.76
C ILE A 13 4.09 -9.34 13.93
N THR A 14 3.84 -9.67 12.68
CA THR A 14 3.03 -8.84 11.77
C THR A 14 1.57 -8.78 12.25
N ASP A 15 0.98 -9.89 12.65
CA ASP A 15 -0.40 -9.92 13.16
C ASP A 15 -0.55 -9.05 14.42
N GLU A 16 0.38 -9.18 15.36
CA GLU A 16 0.36 -8.42 16.62
C GLU A 16 0.62 -6.92 16.39
N GLU A 17 1.50 -6.59 15.44
CA GLU A 17 1.75 -5.22 15.02
C GLU A 17 0.49 -4.57 14.46
N LEU A 18 -0.21 -5.26 13.55
CA LEU A 18 -1.43 -4.77 12.94
C LEU A 18 -2.57 -4.59 13.96
N VAL A 19 -2.71 -5.53 14.90
CA VAL A 19 -3.63 -5.37 16.04
C VAL A 19 -3.27 -4.13 16.86
N GLY A 20 -1.98 -3.96 17.18
CA GLY A 20 -1.47 -2.80 17.90
C GLY A 20 -1.74 -1.48 17.17
N LEU A 21 -1.54 -1.45 15.86
CA LEU A 21 -1.83 -0.28 15.01
C LEU A 21 -3.32 0.10 15.08
N GLY A 22 -4.22 -0.87 14.92
CA GLY A 22 -5.66 -0.65 15.01
C GLY A 22 -6.11 -0.13 16.37
N LEU A 23 -5.49 -0.61 17.45
CA LEU A 23 -5.77 -0.15 18.81
C LEU A 23 -5.20 1.26 19.09
N ALA A 24 -4.06 1.59 18.49
CA ALA A 24 -3.41 2.90 18.67
C ALA A 24 -4.12 4.04 17.93
N TYR A 25 -4.74 3.74 16.78
CA TYR A 25 -5.35 4.75 15.91
C TYR A 25 -6.80 4.43 15.52
N PRO A 26 -7.69 4.13 16.49
CA PRO A 26 -9.05 3.66 16.23
C PRO A 26 -9.93 4.70 15.53
N ASP A 27 -9.57 5.99 15.59
CA ASP A 27 -10.32 7.07 14.94
C ASP A 27 -9.85 7.34 13.49
N ILE A 28 -8.72 6.80 13.08
CA ILE A 28 -8.09 7.05 11.78
C ILE A 28 -8.28 5.86 10.83
N LEU A 29 -8.06 4.64 11.34
CA LEU A 29 -8.04 3.43 10.54
C LEU A 29 -8.73 2.25 11.22
N THR A 30 -8.99 1.23 10.43
CA THR A 30 -9.37 -0.11 10.90
C THR A 30 -8.43 -1.13 10.27
N VAL A 31 -8.29 -2.26 10.95
CA VAL A 31 -7.50 -3.41 10.47
C VAL A 31 -8.43 -4.59 10.30
N ASP A 32 -8.38 -5.24 9.13
CA ASP A 32 -9.09 -6.47 8.81
C ASP A 32 -8.09 -7.48 8.21
N GLY A 33 -7.69 -8.46 9.03
CA GLY A 33 -6.58 -9.34 8.70
C GLY A 33 -5.31 -8.52 8.38
N HIS A 34 -4.80 -8.68 7.18
CA HIS A 34 -3.64 -7.95 6.69
C HIS A 34 -4.00 -6.72 5.82
N LEU A 35 -5.22 -6.19 5.94
CA LEU A 35 -5.62 -4.94 5.33
C LEU A 35 -5.69 -3.83 6.37
N VAL A 36 -4.99 -2.74 6.13
CA VAL A 36 -5.10 -1.48 6.88
C VAL A 36 -5.95 -0.53 6.05
N ILE A 37 -7.04 -0.04 6.63
CA ILE A 37 -8.13 0.63 5.91
C ILE A 37 -8.39 1.98 6.56
N SER A 38 -8.32 3.05 5.79
CA SER A 38 -8.72 4.39 6.24
C SER A 38 -10.21 4.45 6.56
N LYS A 39 -10.58 5.09 7.65
CA LYS A 39 -12.01 5.34 7.96
C LYS A 39 -12.67 6.28 6.96
N ASP A 40 -11.92 7.16 6.31
CA ASP A 40 -12.39 8.01 5.21
C ASP A 40 -12.89 7.20 3.99
N LEU A 41 -12.47 5.93 3.86
CA LEU A 41 -12.86 5.10 2.73
C LEU A 41 -14.36 4.82 2.67
N ALA A 42 -15.04 4.79 3.81
CA ALA A 42 -16.47 4.51 3.88
C ALA A 42 -17.31 5.52 3.05
N ASP A 43 -16.91 6.78 3.11
CA ASP A 43 -17.61 7.90 2.46
C ASP A 43 -16.85 8.44 1.23
N ALA A 44 -15.92 7.66 0.67
CA ALA A 44 -15.12 8.10 -0.46
C ALA A 44 -15.95 8.16 -1.74
N ASP A 45 -16.10 9.38 -2.29
CA ASP A 45 -16.73 9.69 -3.59
C ASP A 45 -15.67 10.24 -4.56
N ARG A 46 -14.60 9.48 -4.76
CA ARG A 46 -13.40 9.87 -5.50
C ARG A 46 -12.56 8.65 -5.88
N VAL A 47 -11.56 8.86 -6.71
CA VAL A 47 -10.49 7.88 -6.91
C VAL A 47 -9.86 7.52 -5.55
N THR A 48 -9.65 6.24 -5.31
CA THR A 48 -9.03 5.73 -4.09
C THR A 48 -7.58 5.31 -4.34
N ILE A 49 -6.75 5.47 -3.32
CA ILE A 49 -5.31 5.22 -3.38
C ILE A 49 -4.98 3.96 -2.59
N VAL A 50 -4.47 2.96 -3.26
CA VAL A 50 -4.09 1.68 -2.67
C VAL A 50 -2.60 1.44 -2.83
N THR A 51 -1.98 0.92 -1.79
CA THR A 51 -0.59 0.44 -1.83
C THR A 51 -0.48 -0.92 -1.16
N TYR A 52 0.69 -1.51 -1.24
CA TYR A 52 1.00 -2.78 -0.60
C TYR A 52 2.51 -2.92 -0.43
N GLY A 53 2.93 -3.77 0.47
CA GLY A 53 4.34 -4.05 0.74
C GLY A 53 4.51 -4.85 2.02
N GLY A 54 5.73 -5.25 2.32
CA GLY A 54 6.07 -5.94 3.56
C GLY A 54 5.97 -5.03 4.78
N SER A 55 5.93 -5.64 5.96
CA SER A 55 6.14 -4.99 7.26
C SER A 55 7.63 -5.01 7.66
N GLY A 56 7.98 -4.43 8.80
CA GLY A 56 9.33 -4.43 9.36
C GLY A 56 10.15 -3.18 9.06
N HIS A 57 9.55 -2.18 8.43
CA HIS A 57 10.17 -0.88 8.14
C HIS A 57 9.21 0.29 8.42
N GLU A 58 8.41 0.15 9.47
CA GLU A 58 7.43 1.16 9.86
C GLU A 58 8.06 2.55 10.03
N PRO A 59 7.29 3.60 9.71
CA PRO A 59 5.83 3.64 9.44
C PRO A 59 5.42 3.24 8.02
N ALA A 60 6.35 2.84 7.14
CA ALA A 60 6.03 2.46 5.77
C ALA A 60 5.42 1.04 5.72
N GLN A 61 4.23 0.86 5.17
CA GLN A 61 3.42 1.92 4.58
C GLN A 61 2.12 2.12 5.38
N ALA A 62 1.85 1.24 6.35
CA ALA A 62 0.63 1.22 7.16
C ALA A 62 0.40 2.53 7.93
N GLY A 63 1.47 3.15 8.41
CA GLY A 63 1.40 4.44 9.10
C GLY A 63 1.02 5.63 8.21
N PHE A 64 0.87 5.43 6.89
CA PHE A 64 0.42 6.45 5.95
C PHE A 64 -1.04 6.25 5.51
N VAL A 65 -1.75 5.28 6.08
CA VAL A 65 -3.18 5.08 5.85
C VAL A 65 -3.99 6.07 6.65
N GLY A 66 -4.82 6.86 5.98
CA GLY A 66 -5.69 7.85 6.61
C GLY A 66 -6.00 9.02 5.72
N LYS A 67 -6.68 10.00 6.30
CA LYS A 67 -7.21 11.17 5.58
C LYS A 67 -6.13 11.96 4.86
N GLY A 68 -6.28 12.11 3.54
CA GLY A 68 -5.34 12.86 2.70
C GLY A 68 -4.08 12.10 2.31
N MET A 69 -4.05 10.80 2.55
CA MET A 69 -2.99 9.88 2.21
C MET A 69 -3.57 8.59 1.60
N LEU A 70 -3.13 7.42 2.02
CA LEU A 70 -3.59 6.14 1.52
C LEU A 70 -4.99 5.78 2.03
N ASP A 71 -5.78 5.16 1.19
CA ASP A 71 -7.10 4.62 1.56
C ASP A 71 -7.00 3.19 2.08
N VAL A 72 -6.21 2.35 1.43
CA VAL A 72 -5.99 0.95 1.85
C VAL A 72 -4.54 0.55 1.61
N GLN A 73 -3.99 -0.22 2.56
CA GLN A 73 -2.76 -0.96 2.35
C GLN A 73 -2.98 -2.46 2.57
N ALA A 74 -2.43 -3.28 1.66
CA ALA A 74 -2.25 -4.71 1.86
C ALA A 74 -0.85 -4.98 2.44
N VAL A 75 -0.80 -5.53 3.65
CA VAL A 75 0.43 -5.74 4.42
C VAL A 75 0.94 -7.16 4.24
N GLY A 76 2.19 -7.30 3.84
CA GLY A 76 2.91 -8.56 3.79
C GLY A 76 3.65 -8.86 5.10
N ASP A 77 4.31 -10.01 5.14
CA ASP A 77 5.18 -10.37 6.25
C ASP A 77 6.43 -9.49 6.32
N ILE A 78 7.24 -9.69 7.38
CA ILE A 78 8.48 -8.93 7.60
C ILE A 78 9.37 -8.99 6.35
N PHE A 79 9.60 -7.82 5.72
CA PHE A 79 10.38 -7.64 4.48
C PHE A 79 9.94 -8.52 3.30
N ALA A 80 8.67 -8.92 3.25
CA ALA A 80 8.12 -9.72 2.17
C ALA A 80 6.84 -9.11 1.62
N ALA A 81 6.76 -8.96 0.30
CA ALA A 81 5.54 -8.50 -0.35
C ALA A 81 4.35 -9.45 -0.07
N PRO A 82 3.13 -8.93 0.08
CA PRO A 82 1.95 -9.77 0.18
C PRO A 82 1.70 -10.53 -1.13
N ASN A 83 0.90 -11.58 -1.09
CA ASN A 83 0.49 -12.24 -2.31
C ASN A 83 -0.48 -11.36 -3.14
N GLY A 84 -0.52 -11.62 -4.46
CA GLY A 84 -1.33 -10.80 -5.36
C GLY A 84 -2.85 -10.91 -5.14
N GLN A 85 -3.33 -11.95 -4.46
CA GLN A 85 -4.74 -12.06 -4.10
C GLN A 85 -5.10 -11.02 -3.03
N LEU A 86 -4.27 -10.86 -1.98
CA LEU A 86 -4.48 -9.87 -0.94
C LEU A 86 -4.46 -8.43 -1.51
N VAL A 87 -3.53 -8.16 -2.45
CA VAL A 87 -3.49 -6.85 -3.15
C VAL A 87 -4.76 -6.63 -3.98
N PHE A 88 -5.25 -7.67 -4.64
CA PHE A 88 -6.52 -7.60 -5.38
C PHE A 88 -7.71 -7.34 -4.44
N ASP A 89 -7.77 -8.01 -3.30
CA ASP A 89 -8.82 -7.82 -2.30
C ASP A 89 -8.81 -6.39 -1.74
N ALA A 90 -7.62 -5.81 -1.51
CA ALA A 90 -7.45 -4.41 -1.16
C ALA A 90 -8.05 -3.47 -2.23
N MET A 91 -7.74 -3.69 -3.50
CA MET A 91 -8.28 -2.88 -4.60
C MET A 91 -9.81 -3.02 -4.72
N LYS A 92 -10.32 -4.24 -4.58
CA LYS A 92 -11.77 -4.51 -4.61
C LYS A 92 -12.51 -3.82 -3.47
N LEU A 93 -11.93 -3.82 -2.27
CA LEU A 93 -12.47 -3.12 -1.11
C LEU A 93 -12.47 -1.60 -1.31
N ALA A 94 -11.39 -1.08 -1.92
CA ALA A 94 -11.19 0.34 -2.15
C ALA A 94 -12.05 0.88 -3.29
N ASP A 95 -12.50 0.06 -4.23
CA ASP A 95 -13.30 0.53 -5.38
C ASP A 95 -14.65 1.07 -4.93
N LYS A 96 -14.85 2.37 -5.19
CA LYS A 96 -16.10 3.11 -4.93
C LYS A 96 -16.76 3.60 -6.22
N GLY A 97 -16.38 3.02 -7.37
CA GLY A 97 -16.94 3.38 -8.68
C GLY A 97 -16.19 4.48 -9.42
N HIS A 98 -15.23 5.15 -8.78
CA HIS A 98 -14.40 6.22 -9.39
C HIS A 98 -13.04 5.70 -9.90
N GLY A 99 -12.75 4.42 -9.66
CA GLY A 99 -11.48 3.78 -9.99
C GLY A 99 -10.48 3.80 -8.83
N VAL A 100 -9.45 2.97 -8.98
CA VAL A 100 -8.41 2.73 -7.98
C VAL A 100 -7.05 3.03 -8.57
N LEU A 101 -6.25 3.87 -7.92
CA LEU A 101 -4.84 4.01 -8.20
C LEU A 101 -4.05 3.05 -7.31
N LEU A 102 -3.36 2.08 -7.93
CA LEU A 102 -2.44 1.17 -7.24
C LEU A 102 -1.02 1.72 -7.30
N LEU A 103 -0.48 2.15 -6.19
CA LEU A 103 0.90 2.59 -6.06
C LEU A 103 1.79 1.43 -5.64
N THR A 104 2.81 1.16 -6.43
CA THR A 104 3.72 0.02 -6.26
C THR A 104 5.14 0.54 -6.08
N LEU A 105 5.80 0.14 -5.02
CA LEU A 105 7.23 0.39 -4.85
C LEU A 105 8.03 -0.52 -5.80
N ASN A 106 9.08 0.02 -6.43
CA ASN A 106 9.86 -0.73 -7.40
C ASN A 106 10.80 -1.75 -6.74
N TYR A 107 10.22 -2.82 -6.22
CA TYR A 107 10.92 -4.01 -5.74
C TYR A 107 10.38 -5.24 -6.46
N ALA A 108 11.23 -6.23 -6.68
CA ALA A 108 10.88 -7.41 -7.49
C ALA A 108 9.67 -8.18 -6.93
N GLY A 109 9.59 -8.35 -5.61
CA GLY A 109 8.46 -9.00 -4.94
C GLY A 109 7.17 -8.23 -5.11
N ASP A 110 7.21 -6.90 -4.91
CA ASP A 110 6.04 -6.03 -5.06
C ASP A 110 5.57 -5.99 -6.51
N GLN A 111 6.48 -5.89 -7.47
CA GLN A 111 6.10 -5.94 -8.89
C GLN A 111 5.44 -7.27 -9.28
N LEU A 112 5.92 -8.40 -8.73
CA LEU A 112 5.33 -9.71 -9.01
C LEU A 112 3.90 -9.79 -8.44
N ALA A 113 3.71 -9.39 -7.19
CA ALA A 113 2.41 -9.33 -6.53
C ALA A 113 1.45 -8.37 -7.27
N GLY A 114 1.93 -7.18 -7.64
CA GLY A 114 1.17 -6.20 -8.41
C GLY A 114 0.72 -6.71 -9.77
N LYS A 115 1.62 -7.35 -10.52
CA LYS A 115 1.28 -7.96 -11.83
C LYS A 115 0.18 -9.01 -11.69
N GLN A 116 0.25 -9.84 -10.65
CA GLN A 116 -0.80 -10.83 -10.36
C GLN A 116 -2.12 -10.15 -10.00
N ALA A 117 -2.10 -9.18 -9.10
CA ALA A 117 -3.27 -8.42 -8.67
C ALA A 117 -3.95 -7.68 -9.84
N MET A 118 -3.18 -7.01 -10.70
CA MET A 118 -3.67 -6.33 -11.89
C MET A 118 -4.32 -7.29 -12.90
N LYS A 119 -3.82 -8.54 -13.01
CA LYS A 119 -4.46 -9.57 -13.82
C LYS A 119 -5.83 -9.96 -13.25
N LEU A 120 -5.94 -10.09 -11.93
CA LEU A 120 -7.21 -10.37 -11.25
C LEU A 120 -8.19 -9.21 -11.39
N ALA A 121 -7.73 -7.98 -11.20
CA ALA A 121 -8.53 -6.76 -11.35
C ALA A 121 -9.13 -6.63 -12.74
N ARG A 122 -8.34 -6.83 -13.80
CA ARG A 122 -8.83 -6.84 -15.20
C ARG A 122 -9.88 -7.91 -15.42
N LYS A 123 -9.67 -9.13 -14.89
CA LYS A 123 -10.64 -10.22 -15.02
C LYS A 123 -11.95 -9.92 -14.29
N ALA A 124 -11.89 -9.17 -13.20
CA ALA A 124 -13.06 -8.74 -12.42
C ALA A 124 -13.74 -7.48 -12.97
N GLY A 125 -13.16 -6.83 -13.99
CA GLY A 125 -13.70 -5.59 -14.56
C GLY A 125 -13.47 -4.34 -13.70
N LEU A 126 -12.53 -4.38 -12.74
CA LEU A 126 -12.19 -3.20 -11.94
C LEU A 126 -11.44 -2.16 -12.78
N ASN A 127 -11.81 -0.89 -12.61
CA ASN A 127 -11.09 0.23 -13.22
C ASN A 127 -9.89 0.60 -12.36
N VAL A 128 -8.71 0.13 -12.73
CA VAL A 128 -7.46 0.31 -11.98
C VAL A 128 -6.37 0.84 -12.88
N ARG A 129 -5.59 1.81 -12.37
CA ARG A 129 -4.28 2.18 -12.92
C ARG A 129 -3.20 1.79 -11.91
N GLN A 130 -2.04 1.38 -12.42
CA GLN A 130 -0.87 1.07 -11.59
C GLN A 130 0.27 2.03 -11.95
N VAL A 131 0.84 2.65 -10.93
CA VAL A 131 2.08 3.43 -11.03
C VAL A 131 3.14 2.75 -10.21
N VAL A 132 4.30 2.53 -10.81
CA VAL A 132 5.49 1.98 -10.13
C VAL A 132 6.42 3.13 -9.81
N THR A 133 6.75 3.31 -8.53
CA THR A 133 7.63 4.38 -8.06
C THR A 133 9.09 4.00 -8.21
N GLY A 134 9.93 4.91 -8.63
CA GLY A 134 11.35 4.65 -8.88
C GLY A 134 12.16 5.93 -8.75
N GLU A 135 12.06 6.59 -7.59
CA GLU A 135 12.69 7.89 -7.34
C GLU A 135 14.11 7.81 -6.76
N GLU A 136 14.67 6.62 -6.63
CA GLU A 136 16.06 6.44 -6.20
C GLU A 136 17.02 7.20 -7.12
N ILE A 137 17.91 8.00 -6.54
CA ILE A 137 18.93 8.77 -7.27
C ILE A 137 20.33 8.15 -7.19
N GLN A 138 20.45 6.98 -6.58
CA GLN A 138 21.74 6.31 -6.49
C GLN A 138 22.29 6.02 -7.89
N TYR A 139 23.56 6.36 -8.08
CA TYR A 139 24.23 6.08 -9.35
C TYR A 139 24.38 4.57 -9.55
N ASP A 140 23.85 4.09 -10.67
CA ASP A 140 24.10 2.73 -11.14
C ASP A 140 25.18 2.75 -12.23
N PRO A 141 26.38 2.20 -11.97
CA PRO A 141 27.46 2.15 -12.96
C PRO A 141 27.13 1.30 -14.19
N ASN A 142 26.15 0.40 -14.10
CA ASN A 142 25.76 -0.46 -15.21
C ASN A 142 24.63 0.15 -16.08
N GLY A 143 24.11 1.31 -15.70
CA GLY A 143 23.09 2.02 -16.45
C GLY A 143 21.74 1.29 -16.54
N GLU A 144 21.50 0.32 -15.68
CA GLU A 144 20.19 -0.32 -15.56
C GLU A 144 19.24 0.65 -14.85
N ASP A 145 18.19 1.04 -15.53
CA ASP A 145 17.14 1.93 -14.95
C ASP A 145 16.25 1.16 -13.96
N ASN A 146 16.89 0.61 -12.94
CA ASN A 146 16.25 -0.22 -11.92
C ASN A 146 16.12 0.54 -10.59
N LYS A 147 15.74 1.83 -10.67
CA LYS A 147 15.58 2.70 -9.53
C LYS A 147 14.46 2.21 -8.62
N ARG A 148 14.75 2.11 -7.34
CA ARG A 148 13.78 1.69 -6.33
C ARG A 148 12.86 2.82 -5.89
N GLY A 149 11.66 2.46 -5.47
CA GLY A 149 10.79 3.35 -4.72
C GLY A 149 11.22 3.37 -3.26
N LEU A 150 11.47 4.55 -2.72
CA LEU A 150 11.96 4.77 -1.37
C LEU A 150 11.10 5.83 -0.65
N ALA A 151 11.74 6.78 0.03
CA ALA A 151 11.08 7.81 0.82
C ALA A 151 10.22 8.79 -0.02
N GLY A 152 10.50 8.95 -1.30
CA GLY A 152 9.69 9.76 -2.22
C GLY A 152 8.27 9.25 -2.40
N ALA A 153 8.01 7.97 -2.11
CA ALA A 153 6.67 7.40 -2.12
C ALA A 153 5.70 8.16 -1.20
N VAL A 154 6.17 8.69 -0.06
CA VAL A 154 5.34 9.48 0.88
C VAL A 154 4.79 10.73 0.19
N ALA A 155 5.62 11.44 -0.57
CA ALA A 155 5.18 12.60 -1.34
C ALA A 155 4.16 12.21 -2.43
N LEU A 156 4.37 11.06 -3.11
CA LEU A 156 3.43 10.54 -4.10
C LEU A 156 2.07 10.21 -3.49
N TYR A 157 2.03 9.58 -2.33
CA TYR A 157 0.76 9.29 -1.63
C TYR A 157 -0.02 10.58 -1.37
N HIS A 158 0.67 11.62 -0.91
CA HIS A 158 0.05 12.90 -0.60
C HIS A 158 -0.45 13.62 -1.87
N ILE A 159 0.35 13.65 -2.93
CA ILE A 159 0.00 14.27 -4.21
C ILE A 159 -1.19 13.57 -4.85
N ALA A 160 -1.16 12.23 -4.93
CA ALA A 160 -2.24 11.44 -5.50
C ALA A 160 -3.55 11.62 -4.70
N ALA A 161 -3.47 11.57 -3.36
CA ALA A 161 -4.63 11.77 -2.51
C ALA A 161 -5.20 13.20 -2.64
N ALA A 162 -4.35 14.23 -2.79
CA ALA A 162 -4.80 15.60 -3.03
C ALA A 162 -5.52 15.73 -4.39
N ALA A 163 -4.93 15.19 -5.47
CA ALA A 163 -5.54 15.20 -6.79
C ALA A 163 -6.90 14.48 -6.80
N ALA A 164 -6.99 13.31 -6.16
CA ALA A 164 -8.24 12.58 -6.04
C ALA A 164 -9.32 13.38 -5.28
N ARG A 165 -8.94 14.10 -4.22
CA ARG A 165 -9.84 14.96 -3.44
C ARG A 165 -10.31 16.20 -4.20
N GLU A 166 -9.55 16.67 -5.17
CA GLU A 166 -9.97 17.72 -6.11
C GLU A 166 -10.97 17.22 -7.17
N GLY A 167 -11.35 15.94 -7.11
CA GLY A 167 -12.31 15.33 -8.04
C GLY A 167 -11.73 14.98 -9.41
N LYS A 168 -10.39 14.86 -9.51
CA LYS A 168 -9.72 14.42 -10.74
C LYS A 168 -10.08 12.98 -11.08
N SER A 169 -10.15 12.70 -12.37
CA SER A 169 -10.36 11.34 -12.89
C SER A 169 -9.16 10.44 -12.61
N LEU A 170 -9.35 9.13 -12.70
CA LEU A 170 -8.27 8.15 -12.48
C LEU A 170 -7.07 8.35 -13.41
N ASP A 171 -7.28 8.87 -14.62
CA ASP A 171 -6.20 9.13 -15.57
C ASP A 171 -5.45 10.46 -15.30
N GLU A 172 -6.03 11.34 -14.48
CA GLU A 172 -5.43 12.62 -14.07
C GLU A 172 -4.73 12.54 -12.70
N VAL A 173 -5.15 11.60 -11.85
CA VAL A 173 -4.52 11.33 -10.55
C VAL A 173 -3.22 10.58 -10.72
#